data_f1ac8a257c56c3078218a54ebdfbe154
#
_entry.id   f1ac8a257c56c3078218a54ebdfbe154
#
_cell.length_a   1.000
_cell.length_b   1.000
_cell.length_c   1.000
_cell.angle_alpha   90.00
_cell.angle_beta   90.00
_cell.angle_gamma   90.00
#
_symmetry.space_group_name_H-M   'P 1'
#
loop_
_entity.id
_entity.type
_entity.pdbx_description
1 polymer ?
#
loop_
_entity_poly.entity_id
_entity_poly.type
_entity_poly.pdbx_seq_one_letter_code
_entity_poly.pdbx_strand_id
1 'polypeptide(L)'
;GTIVLILFTCIISSFATERAARKLAMHEAQLDTENSKKETPEKILIPVANPDTIDDLINLSLLIRDSKQKNNLLALNVINDNSSSERLELCGKRNLERAAMIAASADVPLSQVSRYDLNIASGIIHTAKEYEVTDVVIGLHRKVNIVDSFFGNLADSLLKGLHREVMIAKFLMPVNTL
;
A
#
# COMPACT_ATOMS: atom_id res chain seq x y z
N GLY A 1 11.76 -53.34 23.19
CA GLY A 1 11.08 -52.20 23.81
C GLY A 1 11.78 -50.85 23.63
N THR A 2 13.10 -50.75 23.76
CA THR A 2 13.87 -49.47 23.78
C THR A 2 13.88 -48.70 22.45
N ILE A 3 13.95 -49.38 21.34
CA ILE A 3 13.99 -48.76 19.99
C ILE A 3 12.69 -47.99 19.69
N VAL A 4 11.54 -48.54 20.08
CA VAL A 4 10.23 -47.89 19.89
C VAL A 4 10.10 -46.63 20.74
N LEU A 5 10.64 -46.63 21.94
CA LEU A 5 10.64 -45.49 22.85
C LEU A 5 11.49 -44.34 22.32
N ILE A 6 12.65 -44.64 21.73
CA ILE A 6 13.55 -43.67 21.12
C ILE A 6 12.87 -43.02 19.87
N LEU A 7 12.21 -43.82 19.03
CA LEU A 7 11.46 -43.32 17.88
C LEU A 7 10.32 -42.36 18.29
N PHE A 8 9.58 -42.73 19.34
CA PHE A 8 8.48 -41.88 19.85
C PHE A 8 8.99 -40.54 20.40
N THR A 9 10.08 -40.57 21.18
CA THR A 9 10.67 -39.33 21.73
C THR A 9 11.24 -38.42 20.63
N CYS A 10 11.85 -38.96 19.58
CA CYS A 10 12.35 -38.18 18.44
C CYS A 10 11.21 -37.48 17.66
N ILE A 11 10.09 -38.17 17.44
CA ILE A 11 8.94 -37.61 16.73
C ILE A 11 8.31 -36.48 17.56
N ILE A 12 8.10 -36.70 18.87
CA ILE A 12 7.51 -35.67 19.75
C ILE A 12 8.42 -34.45 19.86
N SER A 13 9.73 -34.66 20.01
CA SER A 13 10.73 -33.59 20.08
C SER A 13 10.77 -32.75 18.80
N SER A 14 10.71 -33.39 17.62
CA SER A 14 10.70 -32.70 16.33
C SER A 14 9.46 -31.80 16.18
N PHE A 15 8.27 -32.30 16.53
CA PHE A 15 7.03 -31.52 16.48
C PHE A 15 7.02 -30.34 17.45
N ALA A 16 7.53 -30.54 18.65
CA ALA A 16 7.60 -29.47 19.65
C ALA A 16 8.57 -28.37 19.22
N THR A 17 9.72 -28.74 18.67
CA THR A 17 10.75 -27.81 18.20
C THR A 17 10.25 -26.99 17.00
N GLU A 18 9.57 -27.64 16.04
CA GLU A 18 9.02 -26.94 14.88
C GLU A 18 7.96 -25.90 15.26
N ARG A 19 7.06 -26.23 16.19
CA ARG A 19 6.06 -25.27 16.69
C ARG A 19 6.69 -24.11 17.46
N ALA A 20 7.69 -24.38 18.28
CA ALA A 20 8.42 -23.35 19.01
C ALA A 20 9.18 -22.42 18.05
N ALA A 21 9.87 -22.97 17.05
CA ALA A 21 10.61 -22.22 16.05
C ALA A 21 9.69 -21.31 15.21
N ARG A 22 8.53 -21.84 14.77
CA ARG A 22 7.54 -21.03 14.05
C ARG A 22 6.99 -19.87 14.89
N LYS A 23 6.73 -20.11 16.18
CA LYS A 23 6.23 -19.06 17.08
C LYS A 23 7.29 -18.00 17.36
N LEU A 24 8.55 -18.40 17.47
CA LEU A 24 9.68 -17.48 17.63
C LEU A 24 9.90 -16.63 16.37
N ALA A 25 9.92 -17.27 15.19
CA ALA A 25 10.06 -16.59 13.92
C ALA A 25 8.92 -15.57 13.64
N MET A 26 7.69 -15.90 14.05
CA MET A 26 6.58 -14.94 13.97
C MET A 26 6.75 -13.78 14.95
N HIS A 27 7.29 -14.04 16.13
CA HIS A 27 7.54 -12.99 17.15
C HIS A 27 8.70 -12.09 16.74
N GLU A 28 9.77 -12.65 16.19
CA GLU A 28 10.90 -11.88 15.64
C GLU A 28 10.47 -11.05 14.43
N ALA A 29 9.67 -11.61 13.52
CA ALA A 29 9.12 -10.85 12.39
C ALA A 29 8.20 -9.69 12.83
N GLN A 30 7.49 -9.82 13.95
CA GLN A 30 6.70 -8.72 14.53
C GLN A 30 7.59 -7.67 15.21
N LEU A 31 8.63 -8.08 15.92
CA LEU A 31 9.58 -7.17 16.56
C LEU A 31 10.44 -6.43 15.54
N ASP A 32 10.82 -7.09 14.44
CA ASP A 32 11.53 -6.45 13.32
C ASP A 32 10.63 -5.44 12.58
N THR A 33 9.33 -5.69 12.51
CA THR A 33 8.36 -4.75 11.94
C THR A 33 8.18 -3.52 12.84
N GLU A 34 8.16 -3.68 14.16
CA GLU A 34 8.09 -2.54 15.10
C GLU A 34 9.40 -1.76 15.21
N ASN A 35 10.55 -2.43 15.16
CA ASN A 35 11.86 -1.78 15.16
C ASN A 35 12.19 -1.13 13.80
N SER A 36 11.76 -1.73 12.69
CA SER A 36 11.90 -1.14 11.35
C SER A 36 11.07 0.12 11.16
N LYS A 37 9.94 0.26 11.88
CA LYS A 37 9.15 1.51 11.90
C LYS A 37 9.90 2.71 12.50
N LYS A 38 10.95 2.49 13.26
CA LYS A 38 11.71 3.58 13.91
C LYS A 38 12.86 4.14 13.07
N GLU A 39 13.30 3.46 12.01
CA GLU A 39 14.49 3.87 11.24
C GLU A 39 14.23 4.13 9.75
N THR A 40 13.14 3.65 9.18
CA THR A 40 12.79 3.95 7.78
C THR A 40 11.98 5.23 7.69
N PRO A 41 12.39 6.20 6.86
CA PRO A 41 11.60 7.40 6.66
C PRO A 41 10.24 7.03 6.11
N GLU A 42 9.18 7.58 6.73
CA GLU A 42 7.80 7.38 6.27
C GLU A 42 7.67 7.80 4.81
N LYS A 43 7.12 6.93 3.96
CA LYS A 43 6.79 7.22 2.57
C LYS A 43 5.40 6.72 2.26
N ILE A 44 4.52 7.63 1.87
CA ILE A 44 3.11 7.35 1.58
C ILE A 44 2.91 7.28 0.07
N LEU A 45 2.43 6.16 -0.43
CA LEU A 45 2.04 5.96 -1.83
C LEU A 45 0.55 6.21 -2.01
N ILE A 46 0.20 7.07 -2.97
CA ILE A 46 -1.16 7.50 -3.24
C ILE A 46 -1.51 7.19 -4.70
N PRO A 47 -2.21 6.09 -5.00
CA PRO A 47 -2.71 5.82 -6.34
C PRO A 47 -3.80 6.81 -6.75
N VAL A 48 -3.57 7.59 -7.82
CA VAL A 48 -4.46 8.67 -8.30
C VAL A 48 -5.15 8.30 -9.61
N ALA A 49 -5.93 7.22 -9.61
CA ALA A 49 -6.64 6.75 -10.80
C ALA A 49 -7.94 7.52 -11.08
N ASN A 50 -8.66 7.93 -10.03
CA ASN A 50 -9.97 8.58 -10.15
C ASN A 50 -9.89 10.07 -9.82
N PRO A 51 -10.20 10.97 -10.79
CA PRO A 51 -10.13 12.41 -10.59
C PRO A 51 -11.05 12.94 -9.47
N ASP A 52 -12.17 12.25 -9.19
CA ASP A 52 -13.15 12.70 -8.19
C ASP A 52 -12.67 12.51 -6.73
N THR A 53 -11.65 11.68 -6.52
CA THR A 53 -11.13 11.35 -5.18
C THR A 53 -9.75 11.93 -4.90
N ILE A 54 -9.10 12.56 -5.89
CA ILE A 54 -7.71 13.05 -5.77
C ILE A 54 -7.60 14.08 -4.67
N ASP A 55 -8.49 15.06 -4.63
CA ASP A 55 -8.44 16.17 -3.68
C ASP A 55 -8.54 15.64 -2.24
N ASP A 56 -9.51 14.77 -2.00
CA ASP A 56 -9.72 14.18 -0.68
C ASP A 56 -8.57 13.25 -0.27
N LEU A 57 -8.02 12.47 -1.21
CA LEU A 57 -6.88 11.58 -0.95
C LEU A 57 -5.61 12.34 -0.61
N ILE A 58 -5.30 13.39 -1.37
CA ILE A 58 -4.11 14.19 -1.11
C ILE A 58 -4.27 14.94 0.21
N ASN A 59 -5.43 15.55 0.48
CA ASN A 59 -5.69 16.23 1.75
C ASN A 59 -5.58 15.26 2.94
N LEU A 60 -6.15 14.04 2.84
CA LEU A 60 -5.98 13.02 3.87
C LEU A 60 -4.51 12.66 4.07
N SER A 61 -3.77 12.45 2.99
CA SER A 61 -2.35 12.10 3.06
C SER A 61 -1.51 13.23 3.67
N LEU A 62 -1.87 14.48 3.41
CA LEU A 62 -1.26 15.64 4.06
C LEU A 62 -1.51 15.70 5.58
N LEU A 63 -2.69 15.23 6.03
CA LEU A 63 -3.04 15.19 7.46
C LEU A 63 -2.32 14.07 8.20
N ILE A 64 -2.16 12.89 7.57
CA ILE A 64 -1.59 11.71 8.25
C ILE A 64 -0.07 11.65 8.17
N ARG A 65 0.57 12.36 7.23
CA ARG A 65 2.03 12.34 7.06
C ARG A 65 2.77 12.87 8.28
N ASP A 66 3.96 12.35 8.54
CA ASP A 66 4.88 12.98 9.47
C ASP A 66 5.40 14.31 8.88
N SER A 67 5.01 15.41 9.51
CA SER A 67 5.42 16.78 9.08
C SER A 67 6.91 17.05 9.21
N LYS A 68 7.63 16.25 10.00
CA LYS A 68 9.08 16.38 10.18
C LYS A 68 9.86 15.87 8.99
N GLN A 69 9.25 15.02 8.15
CA GLN A 69 9.89 14.43 7.00
C GLN A 69 9.52 15.18 5.72
N LYS A 70 10.55 15.49 4.93
CA LYS A 70 10.39 16.09 3.59
C LYS A 70 10.38 14.96 2.55
N ASN A 71 9.63 15.16 1.45
CA ASN A 71 9.54 14.23 0.31
C ASN A 71 8.99 12.83 0.65
N ASN A 72 8.02 12.76 1.53
CA ASN A 72 7.39 11.51 1.94
C ASN A 72 6.09 11.15 1.19
N LEU A 73 5.64 11.98 0.24
CA LEU A 73 4.44 11.72 -0.56
C LEU A 73 4.79 11.33 -1.99
N LEU A 74 4.18 10.24 -2.47
CA LEU A 74 4.36 9.70 -3.80
C LEU A 74 3.00 9.46 -4.47
N ALA A 75 2.65 10.24 -5.49
CA ALA A 75 1.45 10.00 -6.31
C ALA A 75 1.78 9.03 -7.44
N LEU A 76 0.93 8.01 -7.61
CA LEU A 76 1.11 6.97 -8.62
C LEU A 76 -0.08 6.92 -9.57
N ASN A 77 0.21 6.97 -10.87
CA ASN A 77 -0.73 6.58 -11.93
C ASN A 77 -0.27 5.26 -12.56
N VAL A 78 -1.11 4.22 -12.50
CA VAL A 78 -0.84 2.94 -13.16
C VAL A 78 -1.60 2.88 -14.47
N ILE A 79 -0.88 2.63 -15.57
CA ILE A 79 -1.41 2.45 -16.90
C ILE A 79 -1.38 0.96 -17.21
N ASN A 80 -2.54 0.39 -17.56
CA ASN A 80 -2.61 -1.01 -17.92
C ASN A 80 -2.11 -1.19 -19.36
N ASP A 81 -1.08 -2.02 -19.56
CA ASP A 81 -0.47 -2.30 -20.86
C ASP A 81 -1.47 -2.79 -21.92
N ASN A 82 -2.48 -3.55 -21.50
CA ASN A 82 -3.47 -4.11 -22.41
C ASN A 82 -4.55 -3.11 -22.86
N SER A 83 -4.65 -1.97 -22.22
CA SER A 83 -5.67 -0.94 -22.47
C SER A 83 -5.09 0.46 -22.62
N SER A 84 -3.76 0.57 -22.81
CA SER A 84 -3.11 1.87 -22.97
C SER A 84 -3.64 2.57 -24.22
N SER A 85 -4.30 3.71 -24.00
CA SER A 85 -4.65 4.65 -25.06
C SER A 85 -4.07 6.01 -24.68
N GLU A 86 -3.67 6.78 -25.67
CA GLU A 86 -3.15 8.14 -25.49
C GLU A 86 -4.07 8.99 -24.58
N ARG A 87 -5.37 8.76 -24.65
CA ARG A 87 -6.35 9.43 -23.79
C ARG A 87 -6.20 9.06 -22.31
N LEU A 88 -5.94 7.79 -22.00
CA LEU A 88 -5.74 7.32 -20.62
C LEU A 88 -4.42 7.87 -20.04
N GLU A 89 -3.39 7.93 -20.85
CA GLU A 89 -2.10 8.51 -20.46
C GLU A 89 -2.24 10.00 -20.14
N LEU A 90 -2.94 10.75 -20.99
CA LEU A 90 -3.23 12.17 -20.76
C LEU A 90 -4.08 12.40 -19.50
N CYS A 91 -5.08 11.54 -19.26
CA CYS A 91 -5.87 11.61 -18.03
C CYS A 91 -4.99 11.31 -16.80
N GLY A 92 -4.15 10.30 -16.85
CA GLY A 92 -3.23 9.96 -15.77
C GLY A 92 -2.26 11.10 -15.46
N LYS A 93 -1.69 11.73 -16.50
CA LYS A 93 -0.82 12.89 -16.34
C LYS A 93 -1.53 14.06 -15.65
N ARG A 94 -2.75 14.39 -16.10
CA ARG A 94 -3.57 15.44 -15.46
C ARG A 94 -3.88 15.13 -13.99
N ASN A 95 -4.14 13.88 -13.67
CA ASN A 95 -4.39 13.46 -12.29
C ASN A 95 -3.15 13.68 -11.42
N LEU A 96 -1.96 13.32 -11.91
CA LEU A 96 -0.70 13.55 -11.21
C LEU A 96 -0.40 15.03 -11.03
N GLU A 97 -0.61 15.84 -12.08
CA GLU A 97 -0.44 17.30 -12.02
C GLU A 97 -1.39 17.94 -11.01
N ARG A 98 -2.67 17.49 -10.97
CA ARG A 98 -3.63 17.96 -9.97
C ARG A 98 -3.20 17.61 -8.55
N ALA A 99 -2.78 16.37 -8.33
CA ALA A 99 -2.25 15.92 -7.02
C ALA A 99 -1.08 16.79 -6.57
N ALA A 100 -0.14 17.07 -7.48
CA ALA A 100 1.00 17.92 -7.19
C ALA A 100 0.61 19.38 -6.86
N MET A 101 -0.38 19.95 -7.58
CA MET A 101 -0.88 21.29 -7.28
C MET A 101 -1.48 21.39 -5.87
N ILE A 102 -2.27 20.38 -5.46
CA ILE A 102 -2.86 20.34 -4.13
C ILE A 102 -1.78 20.24 -3.05
N ALA A 103 -0.81 19.35 -3.22
CA ALA A 103 0.31 19.23 -2.28
C ALA A 103 1.15 20.51 -2.21
N ALA A 104 1.40 21.16 -3.35
CA ALA A 104 2.12 22.41 -3.42
C ALA A 104 1.37 23.57 -2.74
N SER A 105 0.03 23.57 -2.75
CA SER A 105 -0.75 24.58 -2.01
C SER A 105 -0.57 24.50 -0.48
N ALA A 106 -0.15 23.33 0.02
CA ALA A 106 0.20 23.09 1.40
C ALA A 106 1.73 23.17 1.66
N ASP A 107 2.51 23.65 0.70
CA ASP A 107 3.98 23.73 0.73
C ASP A 107 4.66 22.37 0.98
N VAL A 108 4.06 21.29 0.44
CA VAL A 108 4.56 19.92 0.58
C VAL A 108 4.99 19.39 -0.78
N PRO A 109 6.25 18.95 -0.92
CA PRO A 109 6.71 18.32 -2.14
C PRO A 109 6.06 16.94 -2.33
N LEU A 110 5.58 16.68 -3.57
CA LEU A 110 4.98 15.41 -3.95
C LEU A 110 5.69 14.88 -5.20
N SER A 111 6.21 13.67 -5.09
CA SER A 111 6.80 12.96 -6.22
C SER A 111 5.72 12.34 -7.11
N GLN A 112 5.86 12.46 -8.43
CA GLN A 112 4.91 11.95 -9.40
C GLN A 112 5.52 10.73 -10.12
N VAL A 113 4.78 9.62 -10.15
CA VAL A 113 5.19 8.39 -10.84
C VAL A 113 4.07 7.93 -11.78
N SER A 114 4.40 7.70 -13.04
CA SER A 114 3.55 7.00 -13.99
C SER A 114 4.19 5.66 -14.34
N ARG A 115 3.41 4.57 -14.22
CA ARG A 115 3.93 3.22 -14.41
C ARG A 115 3.02 2.41 -15.32
N TYR A 116 3.63 1.72 -16.29
CA TYR A 116 2.96 0.69 -17.06
C TYR A 116 3.08 -0.64 -16.33
N ASP A 117 1.96 -1.35 -16.17
CA ASP A 117 1.95 -2.67 -15.55
C ASP A 117 0.76 -3.50 -16.06
N LEU A 118 0.79 -4.82 -15.81
CA LEU A 118 -0.25 -5.76 -16.24
C LEU A 118 -1.62 -5.44 -15.63
N ASN A 119 -1.62 -4.97 -14.38
CA ASN A 119 -2.82 -4.55 -13.67
C ASN A 119 -2.49 -3.53 -12.58
N ILE A 120 -3.52 -2.87 -12.06
CA ILE A 120 -3.37 -1.81 -11.05
C ILE A 120 -2.73 -2.32 -9.76
N ALA A 121 -3.10 -3.52 -9.28
CA ALA A 121 -2.53 -4.08 -8.06
C ALA A 121 -1.03 -4.34 -8.18
N SER A 122 -0.60 -4.95 -9.29
CA SER A 122 0.82 -5.19 -9.57
C SER A 122 1.61 -3.90 -9.64
N GLY A 123 1.07 -2.88 -10.31
CA GLY A 123 1.71 -1.57 -10.41
C GLY A 123 1.92 -0.91 -9.05
N ILE A 124 0.92 -0.98 -8.17
CA ILE A 124 1.03 -0.47 -6.80
C ILE A 124 2.08 -1.26 -6.01
N ILE A 125 2.04 -2.61 -6.06
CA ILE A 125 2.98 -3.49 -5.34
C ILE A 125 4.42 -3.26 -5.80
N HIS A 126 4.65 -3.20 -7.10
CA HIS A 126 5.99 -2.99 -7.65
C HIS A 126 6.53 -1.60 -7.28
N THR A 127 5.69 -0.56 -7.37
CA THR A 127 6.09 0.80 -6.98
C THR A 127 6.36 0.89 -5.47
N ALA A 128 5.53 0.26 -4.65
CA ALA A 128 5.72 0.27 -3.20
C ALA A 128 7.05 -0.40 -2.79
N LYS A 129 7.45 -1.47 -3.49
CA LYS A 129 8.73 -2.14 -3.26
C LYS A 129 9.92 -1.32 -3.78
N GLU A 130 9.80 -0.74 -4.97
CA GLU A 130 10.86 0.03 -5.63
C GLU A 130 11.22 1.31 -4.85
N TYR A 131 10.20 2.01 -4.35
CA TYR A 131 10.39 3.26 -3.60
C TYR A 131 10.49 3.06 -2.09
N GLU A 132 10.46 1.81 -1.61
CA GLU A 132 10.49 1.46 -0.18
C GLU A 132 9.38 2.18 0.61
N VAL A 133 8.17 2.14 0.08
CA VAL A 133 6.98 2.78 0.65
C VAL A 133 6.60 2.09 1.96
N THR A 134 6.24 2.86 2.98
CA THR A 134 5.77 2.35 4.27
C THR A 134 4.26 2.18 4.31
N ASP A 135 3.53 3.12 3.68
CA ASP A 135 2.08 3.21 3.75
C ASP A 135 1.48 3.41 2.35
N VAL A 136 0.33 2.79 2.10
CA VAL A 136 -0.43 2.97 0.85
C VAL A 136 -1.82 3.48 1.17
N VAL A 137 -2.21 4.63 0.62
CA VAL A 137 -3.52 5.25 0.85
C VAL A 137 -4.36 5.17 -0.41
N ILE A 138 -5.46 4.43 -0.36
CA ILE A 138 -6.32 4.15 -1.52
C ILE A 138 -7.71 4.73 -1.30
N GLY A 139 -8.21 5.48 -2.29
CA GLY A 139 -9.58 6.01 -2.29
C GLY A 139 -10.60 5.07 -2.89
N LEU A 140 -11.71 4.90 -2.21
CA LEU A 140 -12.90 4.22 -2.73
C LEU A 140 -13.77 5.18 -3.53
N HIS A 141 -14.28 4.72 -4.67
CA HIS A 141 -15.22 5.47 -5.48
C HIS A 141 -16.55 5.67 -4.73
N ARG A 142 -17.19 6.85 -4.89
CA ARG A 142 -18.47 7.18 -4.22
C ARG A 142 -19.66 6.34 -4.72
N LYS A 143 -19.67 5.88 -5.99
CA LYS A 143 -20.79 5.15 -6.61
C LYS A 143 -20.67 3.64 -6.40
N VAL A 144 -21.62 3.06 -5.70
CA VAL A 144 -21.61 1.76 -5.02
C VAL A 144 -21.90 0.53 -5.93
N ASN A 145 -22.30 0.65 -7.19
CA ASN A 145 -23.00 -0.43 -7.87
C ASN A 145 -22.19 -1.44 -8.73
N ILE A 146 -20.88 -1.21 -8.99
CA ILE A 146 -20.07 -2.16 -9.79
C ILE A 146 -18.68 -2.42 -9.16
N VAL A 147 -18.35 -1.71 -8.09
CA VAL A 147 -16.98 -1.56 -7.58
C VAL A 147 -16.65 -2.57 -6.46
N ASP A 148 -17.64 -3.18 -5.82
CA ASP A 148 -17.39 -4.05 -4.66
C ASP A 148 -16.57 -5.30 -5.01
N SER A 149 -16.80 -5.93 -6.15
CA SER A 149 -16.02 -7.10 -6.58
C SER A 149 -14.63 -6.75 -7.09
N PHE A 150 -14.50 -5.65 -7.84
CA PHE A 150 -13.18 -5.17 -8.32
C PHE A 150 -12.31 -4.69 -7.15
N PHE A 151 -12.92 -3.97 -6.22
CA PHE A 151 -12.20 -3.46 -5.06
C PHE A 151 -11.83 -4.58 -4.08
N GLY A 152 -12.70 -5.58 -3.90
CA GLY A 152 -12.39 -6.78 -3.14
C GLY A 152 -11.17 -7.52 -3.71
N ASN A 153 -11.12 -7.71 -5.02
CA ASN A 153 -9.98 -8.33 -5.70
C ASN A 153 -8.71 -7.47 -5.61
N LEU A 154 -8.82 -6.15 -5.74
CA LEU A 154 -7.69 -5.23 -5.59
C LEU A 154 -7.16 -5.26 -4.16
N ALA A 155 -8.02 -5.12 -3.16
CA ALA A 155 -7.66 -5.15 -1.75
C ALA A 155 -7.02 -6.49 -1.36
N ASP A 156 -7.61 -7.61 -1.77
CA ASP A 156 -7.07 -8.95 -1.53
C ASP A 156 -5.68 -9.14 -2.16
N SER A 157 -5.50 -8.67 -3.40
CA SER A 157 -4.21 -8.72 -4.09
C SER A 157 -3.15 -7.86 -3.38
N LEU A 158 -3.53 -6.67 -2.92
CA LEU A 158 -2.63 -5.78 -2.20
C LEU A 158 -2.26 -6.34 -0.82
N LEU A 159 -3.24 -6.83 -0.05
CA LEU A 159 -2.98 -7.42 1.27
C LEU A 159 -2.10 -8.67 1.19
N LYS A 160 -2.20 -9.45 0.11
CA LYS A 160 -1.32 -10.62 -0.13
C LYS A 160 0.06 -10.23 -0.65
N GLY A 161 0.16 -9.18 -1.44
CA GLY A 161 1.39 -8.78 -2.12
C GLY A 161 2.23 -7.73 -1.41
N LEU A 162 1.61 -6.95 -0.51
CA LEU A 162 2.24 -5.90 0.28
C LEU A 162 2.35 -6.33 1.74
N HIS A 163 3.58 -6.35 2.27
CA HIS A 163 3.84 -6.44 3.71
C HIS A 163 3.97 -5.02 4.31
N ARG A 164 3.00 -4.14 3.98
CA ARG A 164 3.00 -2.71 4.34
C ARG A 164 1.62 -2.32 4.85
N GLU A 165 1.50 -1.18 5.50
CA GLU A 165 0.20 -0.66 5.92
C GLU A 165 -0.60 -0.18 4.71
N VAL A 166 -1.86 -0.60 4.62
CA VAL A 166 -2.78 -0.19 3.56
C VAL A 166 -3.97 0.49 4.20
N MET A 167 -4.12 1.78 3.94
CA MET A 167 -5.26 2.57 4.37
C MET A 167 -6.25 2.69 3.22
N ILE A 168 -7.48 2.32 3.47
CA ILE A 168 -8.59 2.42 2.51
C ILE A 168 -9.54 3.50 3.00
N ALA A 169 -9.67 4.57 2.22
CA ALA A 169 -10.52 5.71 2.56
C ALA A 169 -11.75 5.81 1.65
N LYS A 170 -12.94 5.94 2.24
CA LYS A 170 -14.18 6.26 1.52
C LYS A 170 -14.66 7.63 1.96
N PHE A 171 -14.61 8.58 1.03
CA PHE A 171 -15.03 9.95 1.31
C PHE A 171 -16.53 10.11 1.05
N LEU A 172 -17.30 10.36 2.09
CA LEU A 172 -18.72 10.69 2.00
C LEU A 172 -18.92 12.22 1.91
N MET A 173 -18.02 12.98 2.54
CA MET A 173 -17.94 14.44 2.51
C MET A 173 -16.52 14.87 2.17
N PRO A 174 -16.29 16.07 1.59
CA PRO A 174 -14.95 16.59 1.36
C PRO A 174 -14.19 16.73 2.66
N VAL A 175 -12.89 16.38 2.65
CA VAL A 175 -12.01 16.43 3.85
C VAL A 175 -11.81 17.86 4.37
N ASN A 176 -11.94 18.86 3.50
CA ASN A 176 -11.79 20.29 3.84
C ASN A 176 -13.01 20.91 4.54
N THR A 177 -14.04 20.14 4.85
CA THR A 177 -15.22 20.59 5.63
C THR A 177 -15.12 20.24 7.10
N LEU A 178 -14.00 19.66 7.54
CA LEU A 178 -13.63 19.42 8.92
C LEU A 178 -12.73 20.56 9.42
#